data_5470e328c7bcc01178d33a3761682878
#
_entry.id   5470e328c7bcc01178d33a3761682878
#
_cell.length_a   1.000
_cell.length_b   1.000
_cell.length_c   1.000
_cell.angle_alpha   90.00
_cell.angle_beta   90.00
_cell.angle_gamma   90.00
#
_symmetry.space_group_name_H-M   'P 1'
#
loop_
_entity.id
_entity.type
_entity.pdbx_description
1 polymer ?
#
loop_
_entity_poly.entity_id
_entity_poly.type
_entity_poly.pdbx_seq_one_letter_code
_entity_poly.pdbx_strand_id
1 'polypeptide(L)' 'MINFPTLEIGDNGLFVYIMQAALKYRGYSVSINGAFDMATFAALKAFRHEHYIEGDTVCDDITWKVLFNY' A
#
# COMPACT_ATOMS: atom_id res chain seq x y z
N MET A 1 18.00 -3.05 9.16
CA MET A 1 16.71 -3.49 8.59
C MET A 1 15.67 -2.40 8.77
N ILE A 2 14.92 -2.09 7.72
CA ILE A 2 13.90 -1.06 7.79
C ILE A 2 12.59 -1.69 8.27
N ASN A 3 11.98 -1.09 9.28
CA ASN A 3 10.66 -1.48 9.75
C ASN A 3 9.64 -0.52 9.15
N PHE A 4 8.82 -1.03 8.25
CA PHE A 4 7.76 -0.22 7.65
C PHE A 4 6.57 -0.15 8.59
N PRO A 5 5.97 1.04 8.75
CA PRO A 5 4.78 1.16 9.59
C PRO A 5 3.56 0.55 8.93
N THR A 6 2.57 0.20 9.73
CA THR A 6 1.27 -0.17 9.19
C THR A 6 0.53 1.12 8.81
N LEU A 7 0.05 1.18 7.57
CA LEU A 7 -0.64 2.36 7.05
C LEU A 7 -2.10 2.06 6.81
N GLU A 8 -2.95 3.06 7.07
CA GLU A 8 -4.38 2.94 6.85
C GLU A 8 -4.92 4.24 6.25
N ILE A 9 -6.14 4.18 5.75
CA ILE A 9 -6.77 5.35 5.14
C ILE A 9 -6.77 6.51 6.12
N GLY A 10 -6.41 7.69 5.63
CA GLY A 10 -6.26 8.89 6.45
C GLY A 10 -4.82 9.21 6.80
N ASP A 11 -3.91 8.24 6.67
CA ASP A 11 -2.48 8.49 6.92
C ASP A 11 -1.87 9.33 5.81
N ASN A 12 -0.80 10.05 6.16
CA ASN A 12 -0.07 10.90 5.23
C ASN A 12 1.42 10.77 5.51
N GLY A 13 2.22 11.05 4.50
CA GLY A 13 3.65 11.16 4.67
C GLY A 13 4.45 10.28 3.73
N LEU A 14 5.74 10.16 4.08
CA LEU A 14 6.72 9.49 3.21
C LEU A 14 6.39 8.02 2.96
N PHE A 15 5.95 7.29 3.98
CA PHE A 15 5.68 5.87 3.79
C PHE A 15 4.44 5.63 2.93
N VAL A 16 3.44 6.53 2.99
CA VAL A 16 2.31 6.46 2.07
C VAL A 16 2.79 6.69 0.64
N TYR A 17 3.66 7.68 0.44
CA TYR A 17 4.25 7.97 -0.85
C TYR A 17 4.99 6.74 -1.39
N ILE A 18 5.79 6.08 -0.56
CA ILE A 18 6.54 4.89 -0.95
C ILE A 18 5.59 3.75 -1.35
N MET A 19 4.54 3.54 -0.58
CA MET A 19 3.55 2.51 -0.88
C MET A 19 2.87 2.79 -2.21
N GLN A 20 2.46 4.04 -2.43
CA GLN A 20 1.80 4.44 -3.68
C GLN A 20 2.72 4.23 -4.87
N ALA A 21 4.00 4.58 -4.73
CA ALA A 21 4.97 4.38 -5.82
C ALA A 21 5.10 2.90 -6.14
N ALA A 22 5.16 2.05 -5.12
CA ALA A 22 5.27 0.62 -5.32
C ALA A 22 4.02 0.03 -5.99
N LEU A 23 2.83 0.50 -5.59
CA LEU A 23 1.58 0.07 -6.20
C LEU A 23 1.53 0.46 -7.67
N LYS A 24 1.93 1.70 -7.98
CA LYS A 24 1.94 2.18 -9.35
C LYS A 24 2.94 1.39 -10.19
N TYR A 25 4.10 1.10 -9.64
CA TYR A 25 5.11 0.29 -10.33
C TYR A 25 4.54 -1.09 -10.72
N ARG A 26 3.66 -1.63 -9.90
CA ARG A 26 3.03 -2.92 -10.19
C ARG A 26 1.78 -2.81 -11.07
N GLY A 27 1.48 -1.62 -11.57
CA GLY A 27 0.40 -1.43 -12.54
C GLY A 27 -0.93 -0.98 -11.95
N TYR A 28 -0.98 -0.63 -10.67
CA TYR A 28 -2.22 -0.15 -10.06
C TYR A 28 -2.38 1.34 -10.30
N SER A 29 -3.62 1.75 -10.56
CA SER A 29 -3.93 3.15 -10.85
C SER A 29 -4.03 3.93 -9.53
N VAL A 30 -3.02 4.73 -9.23
CA VAL A 30 -2.96 5.49 -8.00
C VAL A 30 -2.05 6.70 -8.21
N SER A 31 -2.39 7.82 -7.56
CA SER A 31 -1.53 9.00 -7.56
C SER A 31 -0.49 8.87 -6.45
N ILE A 32 0.73 9.30 -6.76
CA ILE A 32 1.83 9.25 -5.78
C ILE A 32 1.89 10.64 -5.14
N ASN A 33 1.12 10.84 -4.08
CA ASN A 33 0.99 12.15 -3.44
C ASN A 33 1.17 12.14 -1.92
N GLY A 34 1.41 10.96 -1.33
CA GLY A 34 1.65 10.87 0.11
C GLY A 34 0.39 10.89 0.96
N ALA A 35 -0.80 10.92 0.37
CA ALA A 35 -2.05 10.91 1.10
C ALA A 35 -2.78 9.59 0.85
N PHE A 36 -3.05 8.86 1.93
CA PHE A 36 -3.78 7.58 1.82
C PHE A 36 -5.27 7.91 1.75
N ASP A 37 -5.74 8.14 0.55
CA ASP A 37 -7.13 8.50 0.26
C ASP A 37 -7.89 7.30 -0.31
N MET A 38 -9.12 7.54 -0.77
CA MET A 38 -9.96 6.47 -1.29
C MET A 38 -9.38 5.80 -2.54
N ALA A 39 -8.68 6.56 -3.38
CA ALA A 39 -8.04 5.98 -4.56
C ALA A 39 -6.92 5.04 -4.16
N THR A 40 -6.13 5.42 -3.16
CA THR A 40 -5.07 4.57 -2.62
C THR A 40 -5.67 3.33 -1.95
N PHE A 41 -6.76 3.54 -1.20
CA PHE A 41 -7.48 2.43 -0.55
C PHE A 41 -7.94 1.42 -1.60
N ALA A 42 -8.53 1.87 -2.69
CA ALA A 42 -9.03 0.99 -3.74
C ALA A 42 -7.90 0.21 -4.40
N ALA A 43 -6.77 0.87 -4.67
CA ALA A 43 -5.60 0.23 -5.28
C ALA A 43 -5.01 -0.82 -4.33
N LEU A 44 -4.87 -0.47 -3.05
CA LEU A 44 -4.34 -1.40 -2.07
C LEU A 44 -5.27 -2.60 -1.87
N LYS A 45 -6.57 -2.36 -1.87
CA LYS A 45 -7.55 -3.43 -1.74
C LYS A 45 -7.42 -4.41 -2.91
N ALA A 46 -7.30 -3.92 -4.13
CA ALA A 46 -7.12 -4.75 -5.30
C ALA A 46 -5.83 -5.56 -5.22
N PHE A 47 -4.74 -4.90 -4.80
CA PHE A 47 -3.45 -5.56 -4.63
C PHE A 47 -3.54 -6.70 -3.62
N ARG A 48 -4.11 -6.42 -2.44
CA ARG A 48 -4.25 -7.43 -1.39
C ARG A 48 -5.12 -8.60 -1.86
N HIS A 49 -6.20 -8.29 -2.56
CA HIS A 49 -7.10 -9.33 -3.09
C HIS A 49 -6.37 -10.24 -4.07
N GLU A 50 -5.60 -9.67 -4.98
CA GLU A 50 -4.87 -10.44 -5.99
C GLU A 50 -3.76 -11.29 -5.40
N HIS A 51 -3.26 -10.93 -4.23
CA HIS A 51 -2.21 -11.67 -3.54
C HIS A 51 -2.74 -12.49 -2.37
N TYR A 52 -4.07 -12.65 -2.28
CA TYR A 52 -4.72 -13.49 -1.27
C TYR A 52 -4.39 -13.05 0.16
N ILE A 53 -4.23 -11.74 0.38
CA ILE A 53 -4.00 -11.17 1.70
C ILE A 53 -5.35 -10.80 2.28
N GLU A 54 -5.81 -11.55 3.30
CA GLU A 54 -7.12 -11.34 3.89
C GLU A 54 -7.08 -10.30 5.02
N GLY A 55 -8.25 -9.83 5.40
CA GLY A 55 -8.39 -8.87 6.48
C GLY A 55 -8.64 -7.45 5.99
N ASP A 56 -8.44 -6.49 6.89
CA ASP A 56 -8.68 -5.08 6.59
C ASP A 56 -7.71 -4.56 5.53
N THR A 57 -8.15 -3.54 4.80
CA THR A 57 -7.31 -2.92 3.77
C THR A 57 -6.34 -1.94 4.44
N VAL A 58 -5.24 -2.49 4.91
CA VAL A 58 -4.14 -1.74 5.51
C VAL A 58 -2.84 -2.23 4.86
N CYS A 59 -1.81 -1.38 4.93
CA CYS A 59 -0.49 -1.78 4.46
C CYS A 59 0.32 -2.22 5.68
N ASP A 60 0.19 -3.49 6.01
CA ASP A 60 0.85 -4.10 7.16
C ASP A 60 2.11 -4.86 6.73
N ASP A 61 2.76 -5.55 7.67
CA ASP A 61 4.01 -6.27 7.39
C ASP A 61 3.88 -7.23 6.21
N ILE A 62 2.79 -7.97 6.15
CA ILE A 62 2.59 -8.94 5.07
C ILE A 62 2.46 -8.21 3.74
N THR A 63 1.71 -7.11 3.74
CA THR A 63 1.51 -6.31 2.53
C THR A 63 2.83 -5.73 2.05
N TRP A 64 3.63 -5.16 2.95
CA TRP A 64 4.94 -4.62 2.61
C TRP A 64 5.85 -5.69 2.01
N LYS A 65 5.86 -6.89 2.61
CA LYS A 65 6.69 -7.98 2.11
C LYS A 65 6.30 -8.37 0.69
N VAL A 66 5.01 -8.53 0.44
CA VAL A 66 4.54 -8.92 -0.90
C VAL A 66 4.80 -7.78 -1.88
N LEU A 67 4.58 -6.55 -1.46
CA LEU A 67 4.75 -5.37 -2.31
C LEU A 67 6.19 -5.23 -2.80
N PHE A 68 7.16 -5.45 -1.93
CA PHE A 68 8.59 -5.35 -2.25
C PHE A 68 9.26 -6.69 -2.47
N ASN A 69 8.54 -7.78 -2.31
CA ASN A 69 9.02 -9.13 -2.61
C ASN A 69 10.27 -9.49 -1.79
N TYR A 70 10.18 -9.31 -0.47
CA TYR A 70 11.29 -9.67 0.40
C TYR A 70 10.90 -10.66 1.48
#